data_b1d8a2d9c8495c5ee1069701724eabc9
#
_entry.id   b1d8a2d9c8495c5ee1069701724eabc9
#
_cell.length_a   1.000
_cell.length_b   1.000
_cell.length_c   1.000
_cell.angle_alpha   90.00
_cell.angle_beta   90.00
_cell.angle_gamma   90.00
#
_symmetry.space_group_name_H-M   'P 1'
#
loop_
_entity.id
_entity.type
_entity.pdbx_description
1 polymer ?
#
loop_
_entity_poly.entity_id
_entity_poly.type
_entity_poly.pdbx_seq_one_letter_code
_entity_poly.pdbx_strand_id
1 'polypeptide(L)'
;MIIYKEFDISEMADVVAIYENIGWTMYLRDKDKLFSAFENSLYLLGAFDGEQMVGFARAVGDGEHIVLVQDLIVLSEYQNRGIGSGFFEKTMKKFANVRTFMIITDIEDKKNQVFYQKFGMKKLDEHAMVGYIR
;
A
#
# COMPACT_ATOMS: atom_id res chain seq x y z
N MET A 1 10.62 -11.64 14.39
CA MET A 1 9.35 -12.12 13.78
C MET A 1 8.48 -10.95 13.38
N ILE A 2 7.98 -10.96 12.17
CA ILE A 2 7.14 -9.89 11.65
C ILE A 2 5.68 -10.15 12.03
N ILE A 3 5.04 -9.13 12.61
CA ILE A 3 3.64 -9.19 12.97
C ILE A 3 2.89 -8.12 12.16
N TYR A 4 1.79 -8.52 11.53
CA TYR A 4 0.92 -7.61 10.80
C TYR A 4 -0.24 -7.19 11.68
N LYS A 5 -0.48 -5.90 11.80
CA LYS A 5 -1.65 -5.37 12.52
C LYS A 5 -2.08 -4.03 11.95
N GLU A 6 -3.36 -3.75 12.04
CA GLU A 6 -3.89 -2.46 11.65
C GLU A 6 -3.36 -1.37 12.56
N PHE A 7 -3.22 -0.17 12.03
CA PHE A 7 -2.71 0.97 12.78
C PHE A 7 -3.50 2.24 12.45
N ASP A 8 -3.27 3.28 13.22
CA ASP A 8 -3.89 4.59 13.01
C ASP A 8 -2.84 5.71 13.02
N ILE A 9 -3.29 6.96 13.07
CA ILE A 9 -2.40 8.11 13.00
C ILE A 9 -1.42 8.23 14.19
N SER A 10 -1.59 7.43 15.24
CA SER A 10 -0.62 7.41 16.34
C SER A 10 0.75 6.87 15.89
N GLU A 11 0.81 6.15 14.77
CA GLU A 11 2.05 5.57 14.23
C GLU A 11 2.67 6.45 13.13
N MET A 12 2.24 7.70 12.97
CA MET A 12 2.73 8.54 11.86
C MET A 12 4.21 8.83 11.91
N ALA A 13 4.86 8.81 13.08
CA ALA A 13 6.31 8.96 13.15
C ALA A 13 7.03 7.87 12.36
N ASP A 14 6.58 6.62 12.49
CA ASP A 14 7.13 5.50 11.74
C ASP A 14 6.81 5.59 10.25
N VAL A 15 5.60 6.03 9.91
CA VAL A 15 5.19 6.24 8.51
C VAL A 15 6.12 7.26 7.83
N VAL A 16 6.36 8.40 8.50
CA VAL A 16 7.26 9.42 7.97
C VAL A 16 8.67 8.87 7.76
N ALA A 17 9.18 8.13 8.75
CA ALA A 17 10.51 7.52 8.68
C ALA A 17 10.62 6.52 7.50
N ILE A 18 9.56 5.76 7.23
CA ILE A 18 9.52 4.82 6.12
C ILE A 18 9.56 5.58 4.78
N TYR A 19 8.75 6.62 4.62
CA TYR A 19 8.79 7.44 3.40
C TYR A 19 10.17 8.07 3.18
N GLU A 20 10.81 8.57 4.24
CA GLU A 20 12.16 9.12 4.16
C GLU A 20 13.18 8.07 3.70
N ASN A 21 13.10 6.87 4.26
CA ASN A 21 14.03 5.78 3.95
C ASN A 21 13.97 5.37 2.48
N ILE A 22 12.79 5.29 1.91
CA ILE A 22 12.63 4.89 0.50
C ILE A 22 12.71 6.06 -0.49
N GLY A 23 12.86 7.29 0.01
CA GLY A 23 13.02 8.47 -0.83
C GLY A 23 11.72 9.06 -1.38
N TRP A 24 10.57 8.68 -0.87
CA TRP A 24 9.28 9.24 -1.29
C TRP A 24 8.98 10.51 -0.49
N THR A 25 9.79 11.55 -0.73
CA THR A 25 9.74 12.79 0.06
C THR A 25 8.63 13.76 -0.36
N MET A 26 7.97 13.49 -1.49
CA MET A 26 6.91 14.37 -2.00
C MET A 26 5.75 14.50 -1.02
N TYR A 27 5.37 13.39 -0.37
CA TYR A 27 4.32 13.38 0.64
C TYR A 27 4.71 14.12 1.92
N LEU A 28 6.01 14.29 2.18
CA LEU A 28 6.51 14.90 3.41
C LEU A 28 6.55 16.42 3.35
N ARG A 29 6.27 17.01 2.18
CA ARG A 29 6.27 18.47 2.00
C ARG A 29 5.14 19.16 2.75
N ASP A 30 4.04 18.45 2.96
CA ASP A 30 2.87 18.95 3.69
C ASP A 30 2.39 17.85 4.62
N LYS A 31 2.87 17.88 5.85
CA LYS A 31 2.57 16.84 6.85
C LYS A 31 1.14 16.85 7.33
N ASP A 32 0.50 18.01 7.37
CA ASP A 32 -0.91 18.09 7.74
C ASP A 32 -1.78 17.40 6.72
N LYS A 33 -1.47 17.59 5.44
CA LYS A 33 -2.17 16.90 4.35
C LYS A 33 -1.93 15.39 4.42
N LEU A 34 -0.70 14.98 4.71
CA LEU A 34 -0.37 13.56 4.86
C LEU A 34 -1.16 12.92 6.00
N PHE A 35 -1.20 13.56 7.16
CA PHE A 35 -1.93 13.07 8.31
C PHE A 35 -3.42 12.94 8.02
N SER A 36 -4.00 13.95 7.35
CA SER A 36 -5.40 13.93 6.94
C SER A 36 -5.67 12.77 5.97
N ALA A 37 -4.76 12.52 5.03
CA ALA A 37 -4.90 11.41 4.09
C ALA A 37 -4.90 10.05 4.82
N PHE A 38 -4.03 9.86 5.79
CA PHE A 38 -3.99 8.62 6.56
C PHE A 38 -5.23 8.46 7.43
N GLU A 39 -5.66 9.54 8.08
CA GLU A 39 -6.87 9.54 8.92
C GLU A 39 -8.13 9.15 8.13
N ASN A 40 -8.18 9.55 6.85
CA ASN A 40 -9.30 9.26 5.96
C ASN A 40 -9.10 8.00 5.11
N SER A 41 -8.07 7.22 5.37
CA SER A 41 -7.84 5.98 4.65
C SER A 41 -8.81 4.88 5.12
N LEU A 42 -9.21 4.04 4.17
CA LEU A 42 -10.11 2.91 4.46
C LEU A 42 -9.39 1.84 5.27
N TYR A 43 -8.11 1.60 4.97
CA TYR A 43 -7.38 0.49 5.55
C TYR A 43 -5.91 0.85 5.68
N LEU A 44 -5.37 0.66 6.87
CA LEU A 44 -3.97 0.85 7.19
C LEU A 44 -3.46 -0.41 7.87
N LEU A 45 -2.57 -1.14 7.20
CA LEU A 45 -1.97 -2.36 7.72
C LEU A 45 -0.48 -2.16 7.87
N GLY A 46 0.04 -2.32 9.07
CA GLY A 46 1.47 -2.23 9.35
C GLY A 46 2.10 -3.60 9.53
N ALA A 47 3.39 -3.68 9.18
CA ALA A 47 4.24 -4.80 9.54
C ALA A 47 5.22 -4.32 10.61
N PHE A 48 5.33 -5.07 11.69
CA PHE A 48 6.11 -4.68 12.86
C PHE A 48 7.17 -5.71 13.19
N ASP A 49 8.37 -5.23 13.46
CA ASP A 49 9.44 -6.01 14.06
C ASP A 49 9.61 -5.47 15.48
N GLY A 50 9.07 -6.20 16.46
CA GLY A 50 8.91 -5.66 17.80
C GLY A 50 7.93 -4.49 17.79
N GLU A 51 8.37 -3.33 18.29
CA GLU A 51 7.55 -2.12 18.32
C GLU A 51 7.76 -1.23 17.09
N GLN A 52 8.75 -1.54 16.27
CA GLN A 52 9.07 -0.75 15.08
C GLN A 52 8.23 -1.18 13.89
N MET A 53 7.54 -0.24 13.27
CA MET A 53 6.91 -0.48 11.98
C MET A 53 7.98 -0.51 10.90
N VAL A 54 8.01 -1.58 10.12
CA VAL A 54 9.00 -1.77 9.06
C VAL A 54 8.42 -1.68 7.66
N GLY A 55 7.11 -1.48 7.58
CA GLY A 55 6.41 -1.30 6.32
C GLY A 55 4.93 -1.10 6.57
N PHE A 56 4.21 -0.66 5.54
CA PHE A 56 2.77 -0.53 5.62
C PHE A 56 2.11 -0.63 4.26
N ALA A 57 0.83 -0.99 4.29
CA ALA A 57 -0.07 -0.92 3.15
C ALA A 57 -1.18 0.06 3.49
N ARG A 58 -1.55 0.89 2.53
CA ARG A 58 -2.64 1.87 2.67
C ARG A 58 -3.61 1.73 1.52
N ALA A 59 -4.88 1.60 1.82
CA ALA A 59 -5.93 1.49 0.82
C ALA A 59 -7.01 2.56 1.05
N VAL A 60 -7.56 3.04 -0.04
CA VAL A 60 -8.65 4.02 -0.06
C VAL A 60 -9.80 3.49 -0.90
N GLY A 61 -10.99 4.03 -0.69
CA GLY A 61 -12.18 3.60 -1.42
C GLY A 61 -13.36 3.46 -0.48
N ASP A 62 -14.46 2.93 -0.99
CA ASP A 62 -15.67 2.72 -0.17
C ASP A 62 -15.69 1.36 0.54
N GLY A 63 -14.83 0.44 0.14
CA GLY A 63 -14.77 -0.90 0.73
C GLY A 63 -15.87 -1.86 0.26
N GLU A 64 -16.73 -1.41 -0.64
CA GLU A 64 -17.86 -2.19 -1.17
C GLU A 64 -17.72 -2.40 -2.67
N HIS A 65 -17.64 -1.32 -3.43
CA HIS A 65 -17.55 -1.37 -4.87
C HIS A 65 -16.15 -1.09 -5.40
N ILE A 66 -15.35 -0.33 -4.67
CA ILE A 66 -13.99 0.04 -5.10
C ILE A 66 -13.03 0.13 -3.94
N VAL A 67 -11.84 -0.41 -4.14
CA VAL A 67 -10.67 -0.24 -3.27
C VAL A 67 -9.46 -0.03 -4.16
N LEU A 68 -8.71 1.03 -3.86
CA LEU A 68 -7.41 1.30 -4.46
C LEU A 68 -6.33 1.14 -3.40
N VAL A 69 -5.40 0.24 -3.63
CA VAL A 69 -4.19 0.15 -2.80
C VAL A 69 -3.27 1.29 -3.21
N GLN A 70 -3.14 2.28 -2.35
CA GLN A 70 -2.39 3.50 -2.65
C GLN A 70 -0.91 3.36 -2.33
N ASP A 71 -0.58 2.71 -1.23
CA ASP A 71 0.81 2.50 -0.80
C ASP A 71 1.01 1.06 -0.38
N LEU A 72 2.16 0.51 -0.74
CA LEU A 72 2.61 -0.80 -0.29
C LEU A 72 4.13 -0.72 -0.21
N ILE A 73 4.63 -0.41 0.97
CA ILE A 73 5.99 0.06 1.17
C ILE A 73 6.67 -0.72 2.29
N VAL A 74 7.92 -1.12 2.07
CA VAL A 74 8.74 -1.83 3.05
C VAL A 74 10.09 -1.13 3.15
N LEU A 75 10.59 -0.94 4.37
CA LEU A 75 11.94 -0.41 4.59
C LEU A 75 12.97 -1.20 3.77
N SER A 76 13.97 -0.50 3.23
CA SER A 76 14.96 -1.09 2.33
C SER A 76 15.61 -2.34 2.91
N GLU A 77 15.98 -2.31 4.19
CA GLU A 77 16.66 -3.43 4.84
C GLU A 77 15.74 -4.63 5.14
N TYR A 78 14.43 -4.46 5.01
CA TYR A 78 13.44 -5.52 5.21
C TYR A 78 12.85 -6.04 3.90
N GLN A 79 13.26 -5.49 2.76
CA GLN A 79 12.80 -5.95 1.46
C GLN A 79 13.32 -7.34 1.13
N ASN A 80 12.65 -8.02 0.20
CA ASN A 80 12.99 -9.38 -0.26
C ASN A 80 12.87 -10.45 0.85
N ARG A 81 12.01 -10.21 1.83
CA ARG A 81 11.73 -11.15 2.93
C ARG A 81 10.27 -11.60 2.95
N GLY A 82 9.52 -11.33 1.89
CA GLY A 82 8.11 -11.73 1.78
C GLY A 82 7.12 -10.80 2.48
N ILE A 83 7.56 -9.66 3.02
CA ILE A 83 6.67 -8.74 3.75
C ILE A 83 5.66 -8.10 2.80
N GLY A 84 6.11 -7.67 1.62
CA GLY A 84 5.22 -7.10 0.60
C GLY A 84 4.16 -8.09 0.15
N SER A 85 4.54 -9.34 -0.05
CA SER A 85 3.58 -10.42 -0.37
C SER A 85 2.57 -10.61 0.74
N GLY A 86 3.02 -10.59 1.98
CA GLY A 86 2.14 -10.70 3.15
C GLY A 86 1.12 -9.57 3.20
N PHE A 87 1.55 -8.33 2.93
CA PHE A 87 0.63 -7.19 2.84
C PHE A 87 -0.43 -7.40 1.78
N PHE A 88 0.00 -7.79 0.58
CA PHE A 88 -0.92 -7.89 -0.55
C PHE A 88 -1.92 -9.02 -0.37
N GLU A 89 -1.47 -10.18 0.10
CA GLU A 89 -2.34 -11.32 0.41
C GLU A 89 -3.41 -10.94 1.44
N LYS A 90 -3.01 -10.29 2.52
CA LYS A 90 -3.92 -9.87 3.58
C LYS A 90 -4.92 -8.83 3.09
N THR A 91 -4.47 -7.90 2.28
CA THR A 91 -5.33 -6.85 1.72
C THR A 91 -6.33 -7.44 0.73
N MET A 92 -5.89 -8.33 -0.16
CA MET A 92 -6.77 -9.03 -1.10
C MET A 92 -7.83 -9.84 -0.35
N LYS A 93 -7.44 -10.51 0.72
CA LYS A 93 -8.37 -11.32 1.54
C LYS A 93 -9.38 -10.42 2.25
N LYS A 94 -8.92 -9.31 2.83
CA LYS A 94 -9.79 -8.34 3.52
C LYS A 94 -10.89 -7.84 2.59
N PHE A 95 -10.55 -7.57 1.34
CA PHE A 95 -11.45 -6.97 0.35
C PHE A 95 -11.87 -7.96 -0.74
N ALA A 96 -11.98 -9.25 -0.40
CA ALA A 96 -12.31 -10.30 -1.35
C ALA A 96 -13.65 -10.09 -2.06
N ASN A 97 -14.59 -9.39 -1.42
CA ASN A 97 -15.94 -9.16 -1.96
C ASN A 97 -16.12 -7.80 -2.62
N VAL A 98 -15.05 -7.00 -2.73
CA VAL A 98 -15.10 -5.72 -3.41
C VAL A 98 -15.08 -5.93 -4.92
N ARG A 99 -15.97 -5.24 -5.63
CA ARG A 99 -16.10 -5.39 -7.09
C ARG A 99 -14.83 -4.95 -7.83
N THR A 100 -14.30 -3.77 -7.51
CA THR A 100 -13.12 -3.23 -8.18
C THR A 100 -12.01 -3.07 -7.17
N PHE A 101 -11.08 -4.00 -7.19
CA PHE A 101 -9.88 -3.95 -6.36
C PHE A 101 -8.70 -3.69 -7.29
N MET A 102 -8.00 -2.58 -7.08
CA MET A 102 -6.97 -2.16 -8.01
C MET A 102 -5.77 -1.54 -7.31
N ILE A 103 -4.66 -1.52 -8.03
CA ILE A 103 -3.43 -0.83 -7.63
C ILE A 103 -2.86 -0.15 -8.87
N ILE A 104 -2.24 1.00 -8.67
CA ILE A 104 -1.59 1.75 -9.74
C ILE A 104 -0.09 1.79 -9.43
N THR A 105 0.71 1.43 -10.42
CA THR A 105 2.17 1.48 -10.30
C THR A 105 2.74 2.15 -11.56
N ASP A 106 3.97 2.63 -11.46
CA ASP A 106 4.65 3.29 -12.56
C ASP A 106 4.87 2.29 -13.71
N ILE A 107 4.66 2.73 -14.94
CA ILE A 107 4.83 1.89 -16.13
C ILE A 107 6.28 1.41 -16.28
N GLU A 108 7.23 2.17 -15.76
CA GLU A 108 8.65 1.80 -15.78
C GLU A 108 9.04 0.83 -14.67
N ASP A 109 8.17 0.63 -13.68
CA ASP A 109 8.45 -0.26 -12.55
C ASP A 109 8.09 -1.71 -12.90
N LYS A 110 8.95 -2.33 -13.69
CA LYS A 110 8.73 -3.71 -14.18
C LYS A 110 8.70 -4.73 -13.05
N LYS A 111 9.48 -4.51 -12.00
CA LYS A 111 9.53 -5.42 -10.85
C LYS A 111 8.18 -5.50 -10.14
N ASN A 112 7.56 -4.35 -9.89
CA ASN A 112 6.24 -4.32 -9.25
C ASN A 112 5.15 -4.87 -10.17
N GLN A 113 5.24 -4.64 -11.48
CA GLN A 113 4.30 -5.22 -12.43
C GLN A 113 4.34 -6.75 -12.38
N VAL A 114 5.53 -7.36 -12.37
CA VAL A 114 5.69 -8.81 -12.24
C VAL A 114 5.12 -9.27 -10.89
N PHE A 115 5.39 -8.53 -9.81
CA PHE A 115 4.89 -8.86 -8.48
C PHE A 115 3.35 -8.96 -8.47
N TYR A 116 2.66 -7.94 -8.99
CA TYR A 116 1.19 -7.96 -8.99
C TYR A 116 0.61 -9.02 -9.93
N GLN A 117 1.25 -9.29 -11.06
CA GLN A 117 0.83 -10.35 -11.96
C GLN A 117 0.87 -11.73 -11.31
N LYS A 118 1.83 -11.97 -10.40
CA LYS A 118 1.91 -13.23 -9.65
C LYS A 118 0.69 -13.47 -8.76
N PHE A 119 -0.01 -12.41 -8.36
CA PHE A 119 -1.24 -12.51 -7.59
C PHE A 119 -2.49 -12.60 -8.46
N GLY A 120 -2.33 -12.77 -9.77
CA GLY A 120 -3.45 -12.85 -10.70
C GLY A 120 -4.01 -11.51 -11.13
N MET A 121 -3.36 -10.41 -10.77
CA MET A 121 -3.77 -9.08 -11.21
C MET A 121 -3.46 -8.89 -12.68
N LYS A 122 -4.35 -8.20 -13.38
CA LYS A 122 -4.22 -7.91 -14.81
C LYS A 122 -4.28 -6.42 -15.03
N LYS A 123 -3.69 -5.96 -16.14
CA LYS A 123 -3.77 -4.56 -16.52
C LYS A 123 -5.20 -4.18 -16.87
N LEU A 124 -5.53 -2.90 -16.75
CA LEU A 124 -6.89 -2.41 -17.01
C LEU A 124 -7.37 -2.74 -18.42
N ASP A 125 -6.52 -2.67 -19.43
CA ASP A 125 -6.89 -2.97 -20.81
C ASP A 125 -7.26 -4.45 -20.99
N GLU A 126 -6.68 -5.35 -20.20
CA GLU A 126 -7.05 -6.77 -20.20
C GLU A 126 -8.43 -7.01 -19.59
N HIS A 127 -8.97 -6.02 -18.88
CA HIS A 127 -10.32 -5.99 -18.35
C HIS A 127 -11.26 -5.07 -19.14
N ALA A 128 -10.86 -4.70 -20.36
CA ALA A 128 -11.62 -3.79 -21.23
C ALA A 128 -11.86 -2.42 -20.58
N MET A 129 -10.88 -1.93 -19.80
CA MET A 129 -10.94 -0.65 -19.11
C MET A 129 -9.70 0.18 -19.40
N VAL A 130 -9.83 1.47 -19.24
CA VAL A 130 -8.71 2.41 -19.34
C VAL A 130 -8.82 3.44 -18.23
N GLY A 131 -7.70 3.88 -17.70
CA GLY A 131 -7.65 4.91 -16.68
C GLY A 131 -7.24 6.25 -17.26
N TYR A 132 -7.73 7.32 -16.64
CA TYR A 132 -7.35 8.69 -17.01
C TYR A 132 -6.86 9.42 -15.77
N ILE A 133 -5.83 10.23 -15.92
CA ILE A 133 -5.29 11.07 -14.86
C ILE A 133 -5.11 12.49 -15.39
N ARG A 134 -5.32 13.53 -14.54
CA ARG A 134 -5.07 14.90 -14.92
C ARG A 134 -3.62 15.33 -14.67
#